data_bb856f8e21e7ac7d53ac58791f174d67
#
_entry.id   bb856f8e21e7ac7d53ac58791f174d67
#
_cell.length_a   1.000
_cell.length_b   1.000
_cell.length_c   1.000
_cell.angle_alpha   90.00
_cell.angle_beta   90.00
_cell.angle_gamma   90.00
#
_symmetry.space_group_name_H-M   'P 1'
#
loop_
_entity.id
_entity.type
_entity.pdbx_description
1 polymer ?
#
loop_
_entity_poly.entity_id
_entity_poly.type
_entity_poly.pdbx_seq_one_letter_code
_entity_poly.pdbx_strand_id
1 'polypeptide(L)'
;MLLEVKNLTVSYGSKPTVKEADISLDAGEILSIVGESGSGKTTVIRAVMGCLPGNGRVTGGSVVFDGRDLLANTAEEWRALCGRGMSMIFQDSGNMINPIRRVGEQFVDYIRAHEPKSSAEEAVKRAEAMLGSVNLPNHDNIMKLYPFELSGGMRQRVGIAMAMTFGPKLLLADEPTSALDVTTQAQIVRQIVDVRNKYNAAVIIVTHNLGVASYMSNKIMVMKNGEVVESGPREQIIYSPRHEYTKQLLSAVPVIGGRQYGDE
;
A
#
# COMPACT_ATOMS: atom_id res chain seq x y z
N MET A 1 -3.83 -16.04 10.72
CA MET A 1 -2.87 -14.96 10.46
C MET A 1 -2.43 -15.05 9.01
N LEU A 2 -2.53 -13.96 8.24
CA LEU A 2 -2.15 -13.91 6.82
C LEU A 2 -0.68 -13.46 6.66
N LEU A 3 -0.27 -12.41 7.38
CA LEU A 3 1.10 -11.92 7.40
C LEU A 3 1.63 -11.89 8.82
N GLU A 4 2.79 -12.48 9.04
CA GLU A 4 3.53 -12.41 10.29
C GLU A 4 4.96 -11.95 10.00
N VAL A 5 5.36 -10.83 10.59
CA VAL A 5 6.73 -10.30 10.53
C VAL A 5 7.25 -10.25 11.96
N LYS A 6 8.43 -10.83 12.20
CA LYS A 6 9.05 -10.87 13.53
C LYS A 6 10.47 -10.32 13.47
N ASN A 7 10.76 -9.37 14.36
CA ASN A 7 12.08 -8.74 14.54
C ASN A 7 12.73 -8.28 13.23
N LEU A 8 11.92 -7.77 12.28
CA LEU A 8 12.39 -7.37 10.97
C LEU A 8 13.43 -6.26 11.08
N THR A 9 14.64 -6.56 10.66
CA THR A 9 15.74 -5.59 10.57
C THR A 9 16.16 -5.45 9.11
N VAL A 10 16.18 -4.19 8.62
CA VAL A 10 16.58 -3.88 7.25
C VAL A 10 17.72 -2.89 7.27
N SER A 11 18.76 -3.15 6.48
CA SER A 11 19.94 -2.29 6.41
C SER A 11 20.28 -1.90 4.97
N TYR A 12 20.81 -0.69 4.81
CA TYR A 12 21.46 -0.19 3.60
C TYR A 12 22.94 -0.02 3.91
N GLY A 13 23.77 -0.89 3.36
CA GLY A 13 25.18 -1.01 3.76
C GLY A 13 25.31 -1.45 5.23
N SER A 14 26.04 -0.69 6.04
CA SER A 14 26.25 -0.97 7.47
C SER A 14 25.21 -0.33 8.39
N LYS A 15 24.31 0.53 7.87
CA LYS A 15 23.36 1.29 8.69
C LYS A 15 21.99 0.61 8.71
N PRO A 16 21.46 0.21 9.88
CA PRO A 16 20.10 -0.27 10.02
C PRO A 16 19.12 0.90 9.82
N THR A 17 18.16 0.70 8.90
CA THR A 17 17.10 1.66 8.60
C THR A 17 15.78 1.27 9.25
N VAL A 18 15.56 -0.03 9.44
CA VAL A 18 14.46 -0.59 10.25
C VAL A 18 15.08 -1.53 11.26
N LYS A 19 14.60 -1.46 12.50
CA LYS A 19 15.13 -2.21 13.64
C LYS A 19 13.98 -2.97 14.31
N GLU A 20 14.06 -4.30 14.28
CA GLU A 20 13.23 -5.24 15.04
C GLU A 20 11.71 -4.93 14.95
N ALA A 21 11.21 -4.65 13.74
CA ALA A 21 9.80 -4.37 13.56
C ALA A 21 8.97 -5.67 13.53
N ASP A 22 7.86 -5.67 14.30
CA ASP A 22 6.90 -6.77 14.36
C ASP A 22 5.57 -6.36 13.73
N ILE A 23 5.01 -7.21 12.85
CA ILE A 23 3.69 -7.03 12.25
C ILE A 23 2.91 -8.33 12.33
N SER A 24 1.66 -8.24 12.75
CA SER A 24 0.68 -9.32 12.65
C SER A 24 -0.59 -8.81 11.98
N LEU A 25 -0.99 -9.46 10.88
CA LEU A 25 -2.13 -9.03 10.08
C LEU A 25 -2.96 -10.23 9.63
N ASP A 26 -4.26 -10.18 9.86
CA ASP A 26 -5.22 -11.16 9.39
C ASP A 26 -5.86 -10.73 8.06
N ALA A 27 -6.49 -11.66 7.35
CA ALA A 27 -7.25 -11.34 6.15
C ALA A 27 -8.36 -10.33 6.46
N GLY A 28 -8.54 -9.33 5.59
CA GLY A 28 -9.52 -8.28 5.77
C GLY A 28 -9.16 -7.22 6.82
N GLU A 29 -7.99 -7.28 7.46
CA GLU A 29 -7.51 -6.23 8.35
C GLU A 29 -6.76 -5.13 7.59
N ILE A 30 -6.83 -3.90 8.11
CA ILE A 30 -6.04 -2.76 7.64
C ILE A 30 -5.10 -2.31 8.75
N LEU A 31 -3.80 -2.33 8.46
CA LEU A 31 -2.74 -1.75 9.29
C LEU A 31 -2.26 -0.45 8.65
N SER A 32 -2.33 0.67 9.37
CA SER A 32 -1.62 1.89 8.97
C SER A 32 -0.27 1.99 9.66
N ILE A 33 0.77 2.25 8.89
CA ILE A 33 2.10 2.58 9.40
C ILE A 33 2.27 4.10 9.26
N VAL A 34 2.41 4.79 10.39
CA VAL A 34 2.49 6.26 10.44
C VAL A 34 3.80 6.73 11.07
N GLY A 35 4.22 7.96 10.79
CA GLY A 35 5.44 8.58 11.31
C GLY A 35 6.02 9.58 10.33
N GLU A 36 7.07 10.28 10.73
CA GLU A 36 7.76 11.29 9.91
C GLU A 36 8.41 10.68 8.65
N SER A 37 8.72 11.55 7.68
CA SER A 37 9.50 11.15 6.51
C SER A 37 10.86 10.60 6.95
N GLY A 38 11.30 9.51 6.32
CA GLY A 38 12.57 8.85 6.69
C GLY A 38 12.50 7.94 7.92
N SER A 39 11.34 7.75 8.59
CA SER A 39 11.24 6.85 9.74
C SER A 39 11.28 5.35 9.42
N GLY A 40 11.39 4.95 8.15
CA GLY A 40 11.54 3.55 7.75
C GLY A 40 10.26 2.88 7.23
N LYS A 41 9.11 3.55 7.20
CA LYS A 41 7.79 3.01 6.81
C LYS A 41 7.79 2.33 5.44
N THR A 42 8.21 3.06 4.40
CA THR A 42 8.35 2.54 3.03
C THR A 42 9.31 1.36 2.97
N THR A 43 10.38 1.38 3.76
CA THR A 43 11.36 0.28 3.84
C THR A 43 10.72 -0.99 4.37
N VAL A 44 9.85 -0.90 5.39
CA VAL A 44 9.11 -2.06 5.92
C VAL A 44 8.28 -2.72 4.84
N ILE A 45 7.41 -1.99 4.15
CA ILE A 45 6.52 -2.59 3.13
C ILE A 45 7.29 -3.09 1.92
N ARG A 46 8.40 -2.44 1.53
CA ARG A 46 9.28 -2.92 0.46
C ARG A 46 10.04 -4.18 0.85
N ALA A 47 10.43 -4.33 2.12
CA ALA A 47 11.01 -5.56 2.63
C ALA A 47 10.00 -6.72 2.56
N VAL A 48 8.75 -6.48 2.98
CA VAL A 48 7.66 -7.45 2.86
C VAL A 48 7.41 -7.84 1.41
N MET A 49 7.49 -6.89 0.45
CA MET A 49 7.29 -7.14 -0.98
C MET A 49 8.53 -7.72 -1.69
N GLY A 50 9.67 -7.84 -0.99
CA GLY A 50 10.92 -8.32 -1.61
C GLY A 50 11.52 -7.35 -2.65
N CYS A 51 11.19 -6.04 -2.58
CA CYS A 51 11.60 -5.04 -3.58
C CYS A 51 12.40 -3.87 -2.98
N LEU A 52 13.31 -4.18 -2.05
CA LEU A 52 14.22 -3.18 -1.49
C LEU A 52 15.13 -2.60 -2.60
N PRO A 53 15.25 -1.26 -2.71
CA PRO A 53 16.08 -0.64 -3.73
C PRO A 53 17.57 -0.73 -3.40
N GLY A 54 18.42 -0.66 -4.44
CA GLY A 54 19.85 -0.55 -4.31
C GLY A 54 20.48 -1.73 -3.55
N ASN A 55 21.24 -1.41 -2.50
CA ASN A 55 21.91 -2.40 -1.63
C ASN A 55 21.10 -2.72 -0.35
N GLY A 56 19.82 -2.39 -0.32
CA GLY A 56 18.93 -2.71 0.80
C GLY A 56 18.76 -4.22 0.94
N ARG A 57 18.84 -4.71 2.17
CA ARG A 57 18.65 -6.14 2.47
C ARG A 57 18.05 -6.34 3.86
N VAL A 58 17.28 -7.40 4.01
CA VAL A 58 16.86 -7.88 5.33
C VAL A 58 18.08 -8.51 6.00
N THR A 59 18.45 -8.02 7.18
CA THR A 59 19.62 -8.46 7.95
C THR A 59 19.24 -9.21 9.21
N GLY A 60 17.95 -9.26 9.56
CA GLY A 60 17.44 -10.01 10.71
C GLY A 60 15.93 -10.16 10.67
N GLY A 61 15.42 -11.11 11.42
CA GLY A 61 14.00 -11.41 11.55
C GLY A 61 13.46 -12.37 10.50
N SER A 62 12.13 -12.45 10.42
CA SER A 62 11.41 -13.32 9.48
C SER A 62 10.19 -12.61 8.92
N VAL A 63 9.79 -13.00 7.69
CA VAL A 63 8.58 -12.52 7.01
C VAL A 63 7.82 -13.72 6.49
N VAL A 64 6.71 -14.06 7.14
CA VAL A 64 5.86 -15.21 6.77
C VAL A 64 4.55 -14.69 6.21
N PHE A 65 4.22 -15.07 4.97
CA PHE A 65 2.97 -14.74 4.30
C PHE A 65 2.23 -16.02 3.88
N ASP A 66 0.98 -16.15 4.30
CA ASP A 66 0.14 -17.32 4.00
C ASP A 66 0.85 -18.66 4.33
N GLY A 67 1.59 -18.69 5.46
CA GLY A 67 2.35 -19.83 5.93
C GLY A 67 3.71 -20.07 5.23
N ARG A 68 4.16 -19.18 4.33
CA ARG A 68 5.42 -19.29 3.60
C ARG A 68 6.42 -18.23 4.05
N ASP A 69 7.67 -18.62 4.25
CA ASP A 69 8.77 -17.68 4.49
C ASP A 69 9.16 -16.98 3.20
N LEU A 70 8.92 -15.66 3.13
CA LEU A 70 9.21 -14.85 1.95
C LEU A 70 10.71 -14.59 1.76
N LEU A 71 11.51 -14.66 2.82
CA LEU A 71 12.96 -14.40 2.73
C LEU A 71 13.71 -15.53 2.00
N ALA A 72 13.10 -16.71 1.94
CA ALA A 72 13.64 -17.87 1.22
C ALA A 72 13.18 -17.96 -0.24
N ASN A 73 12.29 -17.06 -0.69
CA ASN A 73 11.71 -17.13 -2.04
C ASN A 73 12.75 -16.97 -3.14
N THR A 74 12.66 -17.82 -4.14
CA THR A 74 13.34 -17.67 -5.42
C THR A 74 12.71 -16.57 -6.28
N ALA A 75 13.40 -16.15 -7.33
CA ALA A 75 12.86 -15.16 -8.28
C ALA A 75 11.56 -15.67 -8.98
N GLU A 76 11.42 -16.97 -9.17
CA GLU A 76 10.22 -17.57 -9.78
C GLU A 76 9.04 -17.55 -8.81
N GLU A 77 9.26 -17.89 -7.53
CA GLU A 77 8.24 -17.80 -6.48
C GLU A 77 7.77 -16.37 -6.27
N TRP A 78 8.68 -15.38 -6.30
CA TRP A 78 8.31 -13.97 -6.27
C TRP A 78 7.43 -13.57 -7.47
N ARG A 79 7.78 -14.00 -8.71
CA ARG A 79 6.95 -13.73 -9.89
C ARG A 79 5.54 -14.33 -9.78
N ALA A 80 5.43 -15.54 -9.21
CA ALA A 80 4.15 -16.18 -9.00
C ALA A 80 3.31 -15.48 -7.90
N LEU A 81 3.96 -14.93 -6.89
CA LEU A 81 3.33 -14.28 -5.76
C LEU A 81 2.86 -12.85 -6.07
N CYS A 82 3.72 -12.07 -6.77
CA CYS A 82 3.41 -10.68 -7.14
C CYS A 82 2.19 -10.61 -8.07
N GLY A 83 1.29 -9.64 -7.80
CA GLY A 83 0.05 -9.44 -8.52
C GLY A 83 -1.11 -10.33 -8.05
N ARG A 84 -0.85 -11.59 -7.71
CA ARG A 84 -1.89 -12.56 -7.28
C ARG A 84 -2.00 -12.72 -5.77
N GLY A 85 -0.88 -12.98 -5.10
CA GLY A 85 -0.85 -13.09 -3.63
C GLY A 85 -0.72 -11.71 -2.98
N MET A 86 0.20 -10.92 -3.50
CA MET A 86 0.54 -9.60 -2.99
C MET A 86 0.64 -8.58 -4.12
N SER A 87 0.20 -7.36 -3.88
CA SER A 87 0.36 -6.22 -4.80
C SER A 87 0.77 -4.97 -4.06
N MET A 88 1.37 -4.02 -4.80
CA MET A 88 1.81 -2.76 -4.22
C MET A 88 1.32 -1.57 -5.04
N ILE A 89 0.78 -0.56 -4.35
CA ILE A 89 0.50 0.78 -4.86
C ILE A 89 1.66 1.65 -4.40
N PHE A 90 2.41 2.20 -5.35
CA PHE A 90 3.57 3.06 -5.06
C PHE A 90 3.15 4.52 -4.83
N GLN A 91 3.97 5.26 -4.11
CA GLN A 91 3.75 6.67 -3.75
C GLN A 91 3.43 7.56 -4.96
N ASP A 92 4.05 7.30 -6.08
CA ASP A 92 3.80 8.00 -7.34
C ASP A 92 3.50 6.98 -8.45
N SER A 93 2.33 6.36 -8.36
CA SER A 93 1.88 5.37 -9.35
C SER A 93 1.86 5.92 -10.78
N GLY A 94 1.74 7.26 -10.93
CA GLY A 94 1.80 7.92 -12.22
C GLY A 94 3.16 7.79 -12.91
N ASN A 95 4.24 7.76 -12.15
CA ASN A 95 5.60 7.59 -12.68
C ASN A 95 6.00 6.12 -12.87
N MET A 96 5.19 5.17 -12.36
CA MET A 96 5.40 3.73 -12.57
C MET A 96 4.87 3.25 -13.92
N ILE A 97 3.98 4.02 -14.53
CA ILE A 97 3.42 3.74 -15.85
C ILE A 97 4.31 4.41 -16.90
N ASN A 98 4.76 3.65 -17.90
CA ASN A 98 5.63 4.18 -18.96
C ASN A 98 4.93 5.32 -19.74
N PRO A 99 5.45 6.57 -19.69
CA PRO A 99 4.76 7.73 -20.26
C PRO A 99 4.61 7.70 -21.78
N ILE A 100 5.45 6.96 -22.49
CA ILE A 100 5.45 6.88 -23.96
C ILE A 100 4.63 5.72 -24.51
N ARG A 101 3.92 4.97 -23.65
CA ARG A 101 3.02 3.89 -24.05
C ARG A 101 1.60 4.17 -23.56
N ARG A 102 0.60 3.76 -24.33
CA ARG A 102 -0.80 3.89 -23.93
C ARG A 102 -1.13 3.06 -22.69
N VAL A 103 -2.05 3.56 -21.87
CA VAL A 103 -2.49 2.88 -20.65
C VAL A 103 -2.98 1.47 -20.96
N GLY A 104 -3.81 1.30 -21.97
CA GLY A 104 -4.39 0.02 -22.37
C GLY A 104 -3.34 -1.00 -22.77
N GLU A 105 -2.34 -0.60 -23.55
CA GLU A 105 -1.25 -1.50 -23.95
C GLU A 105 -0.53 -2.07 -22.74
N GLN A 106 -0.18 -1.20 -21.81
CA GLN A 106 0.54 -1.59 -20.59
C GLN A 106 -0.32 -2.47 -19.68
N PHE A 107 -1.60 -2.17 -19.58
CA PHE A 107 -2.52 -2.95 -18.76
C PHE A 107 -2.73 -4.35 -19.35
N VAL A 108 -2.91 -4.46 -20.67
CA VAL A 108 -3.02 -5.74 -21.38
C VAL A 108 -1.75 -6.56 -21.23
N ASP A 109 -0.58 -5.95 -21.40
CA ASP A 109 0.71 -6.64 -21.20
C ASP A 109 0.85 -7.14 -19.76
N TYR A 110 0.46 -6.35 -18.77
CA TYR A 110 0.45 -6.74 -17.36
C TYR A 110 -0.45 -7.96 -17.12
N ILE A 111 -1.67 -7.96 -17.66
CA ILE A 111 -2.59 -9.09 -17.53
C ILE A 111 -2.01 -10.33 -18.18
N ARG A 112 -1.51 -10.23 -19.40
CA ARG A 112 -0.96 -11.36 -20.16
C ARG A 112 0.35 -11.90 -19.59
N ALA A 113 1.14 -11.05 -18.93
CA ALA A 113 2.33 -11.50 -18.19
C ALA A 113 1.97 -12.45 -17.04
N HIS A 114 0.82 -12.25 -16.39
CA HIS A 114 0.32 -13.10 -15.30
C HIS A 114 -0.58 -14.24 -15.81
N GLU A 115 -1.22 -14.07 -16.95
CA GLU A 115 -2.11 -15.03 -17.61
C GLU A 115 -1.73 -15.22 -19.09
N PRO A 116 -0.63 -15.94 -19.38
CA PRO A 116 -0.13 -16.07 -20.76
C PRO A 116 -1.11 -16.74 -21.73
N LYS A 117 -2.11 -17.45 -21.21
CA LYS A 117 -3.16 -18.11 -22.01
C LYS A 117 -4.34 -17.19 -22.33
N SER A 118 -4.44 -16.01 -21.71
CA SER A 118 -5.49 -15.06 -21.98
C SER A 118 -5.32 -14.42 -23.36
N SER A 119 -6.41 -14.37 -24.12
CA SER A 119 -6.43 -13.66 -25.41
C SER A 119 -6.28 -12.15 -25.18
N ALA A 120 -5.88 -11.42 -26.23
CA ALA A 120 -5.80 -9.97 -26.16
C ALA A 120 -7.17 -9.33 -25.87
N GLU A 121 -8.24 -9.88 -26.44
CA GLU A 121 -9.61 -9.37 -26.23
C GLU A 121 -10.08 -9.59 -24.77
N GLU A 122 -9.81 -10.74 -24.17
CA GLU A 122 -10.11 -11.01 -22.76
C GLU A 122 -9.34 -10.08 -21.84
N ALA A 123 -8.05 -9.85 -22.12
CA ALA A 123 -7.24 -8.92 -21.35
C ALA A 123 -7.74 -7.47 -21.44
N VAL A 124 -8.17 -7.01 -22.65
CA VAL A 124 -8.78 -5.68 -22.83
C VAL A 124 -10.07 -5.56 -22.02
N LYS A 125 -11.00 -6.50 -22.14
CA LYS A 125 -12.26 -6.50 -21.37
C LYS A 125 -12.02 -6.46 -19.87
N ARG A 126 -11.04 -7.23 -19.39
CA ARG A 126 -10.68 -7.24 -17.97
C ARG A 126 -10.07 -5.91 -17.52
N ALA A 127 -9.18 -5.31 -18.32
CA ALA A 127 -8.61 -4.00 -18.05
C ALA A 127 -9.69 -2.91 -17.95
N GLU A 128 -10.62 -2.86 -18.91
CA GLU A 128 -11.76 -1.94 -18.92
C GLU A 128 -12.65 -2.13 -17.68
N ALA A 129 -12.98 -3.37 -17.33
CA ALA A 129 -13.76 -3.67 -16.14
C ALA A 129 -13.05 -3.22 -14.86
N MET A 130 -11.72 -3.36 -14.78
CA MET A 130 -10.94 -2.90 -13.63
C MET A 130 -10.87 -1.38 -13.55
N LEU A 131 -10.69 -0.68 -14.68
CA LEU A 131 -10.76 0.79 -14.72
C LEU A 131 -12.14 1.31 -14.30
N GLY A 132 -13.21 0.64 -14.72
CA GLY A 132 -14.57 0.94 -14.28
C GLY A 132 -14.75 0.75 -12.76
N SER A 133 -14.16 -0.29 -12.17
CA SER A 133 -14.27 -0.60 -10.74
C SER A 133 -13.64 0.46 -9.83
N VAL A 134 -12.73 1.27 -10.34
CA VAL A 134 -12.11 2.39 -9.62
C VAL A 134 -12.74 3.74 -9.96
N ASN A 135 -13.97 3.73 -10.47
CA ASN A 135 -14.74 4.94 -10.82
C ASN A 135 -14.01 5.88 -11.80
N LEU A 136 -13.28 5.33 -12.76
CA LEU A 136 -12.76 6.09 -13.88
C LEU A 136 -13.85 6.21 -14.96
N PRO A 137 -14.33 7.42 -15.28
CA PRO A 137 -15.31 7.61 -16.34
C PRO A 137 -14.69 7.33 -17.72
N ASN A 138 -15.51 6.87 -18.68
CA ASN A 138 -15.07 6.62 -20.05
C ASN A 138 -13.80 5.76 -20.13
N HIS A 139 -13.80 4.64 -19.41
CA HIS A 139 -12.62 3.75 -19.25
C HIS A 139 -12.10 3.20 -20.59
N ASP A 140 -12.96 2.99 -21.58
CA ASP A 140 -12.60 2.63 -22.97
C ASP A 140 -11.76 3.74 -23.66
N ASN A 141 -12.02 5.00 -23.35
CA ASN A 141 -11.19 6.10 -23.83
C ASN A 141 -9.85 6.15 -23.08
N ILE A 142 -9.86 5.91 -21.76
CA ILE A 142 -8.62 5.89 -20.94
C ILE A 142 -7.63 4.84 -21.45
N MET A 143 -8.11 3.71 -21.94
CA MET A 143 -7.27 2.68 -22.55
C MET A 143 -6.45 3.22 -23.74
N LYS A 144 -6.94 4.24 -24.44
CA LYS A 144 -6.31 4.84 -25.64
C LYS A 144 -5.37 5.99 -25.31
N LEU A 145 -5.46 6.56 -24.10
CA LEU A 145 -4.65 7.70 -23.66
C LEU A 145 -3.26 7.29 -23.20
N TYR A 146 -2.35 8.24 -23.26
CA TYR A 146 -1.04 8.16 -22.64
C TYR A 146 -1.11 8.64 -21.18
N PRO A 147 -0.23 8.17 -20.29
CA PRO A 147 -0.24 8.58 -18.89
C PRO A 147 -0.16 10.11 -18.67
N PHE A 148 0.56 10.83 -19.51
CA PHE A 148 0.67 12.31 -19.39
C PHE A 148 -0.63 13.06 -19.75
N GLU A 149 -1.58 12.42 -20.44
CA GLU A 149 -2.90 12.99 -20.75
C GLU A 149 -3.89 12.83 -19.58
N LEU A 150 -3.53 12.07 -18.54
CA LEU A 150 -4.34 11.84 -17.35
C LEU A 150 -3.99 12.82 -16.24
N SER A 151 -4.99 13.22 -15.43
CA SER A 151 -4.74 13.93 -14.17
C SER A 151 -3.99 13.03 -13.17
N GLY A 152 -3.37 13.63 -12.14
CA GLY A 152 -2.68 12.86 -11.09
C GLY A 152 -3.58 11.82 -10.43
N GLY A 153 -4.81 12.21 -10.07
CA GLY A 153 -5.79 11.28 -9.48
C GLY A 153 -6.24 10.17 -10.44
N MET A 154 -6.35 10.46 -11.75
CA MET A 154 -6.66 9.43 -12.75
C MET A 154 -5.51 8.42 -12.88
N ARG A 155 -4.25 8.89 -12.96
CA ARG A 155 -3.08 8.01 -12.98
C ARG A 155 -3.01 7.11 -11.74
N GLN A 156 -3.28 7.69 -10.56
CA GLN A 156 -3.31 6.92 -9.31
C GLN A 156 -4.37 5.82 -9.35
N ARG A 157 -5.59 6.13 -9.85
CA ARG A 157 -6.66 5.12 -10.00
C ARG A 157 -6.31 4.03 -11.01
N VAL A 158 -5.61 4.36 -12.10
CA VAL A 158 -5.07 3.36 -13.03
C VAL A 158 -4.11 2.41 -12.29
N GLY A 159 -3.18 2.95 -11.49
CA GLY A 159 -2.27 2.14 -10.67
C GLY A 159 -3.00 1.23 -9.68
N ILE A 160 -4.04 1.74 -9.01
CA ILE A 160 -4.90 0.93 -8.12
C ILE A 160 -5.61 -0.17 -8.90
N ALA A 161 -6.20 0.15 -10.06
CA ALA A 161 -6.86 -0.84 -10.91
C ALA A 161 -5.90 -1.97 -11.32
N MET A 162 -4.68 -1.62 -11.74
CA MET A 162 -3.65 -2.61 -12.06
C MET A 162 -3.28 -3.47 -10.84
N ALA A 163 -3.01 -2.85 -9.69
CA ALA A 163 -2.66 -3.57 -8.46
C ALA A 163 -3.76 -4.54 -8.02
N MET A 164 -5.02 -4.24 -8.29
CA MET A 164 -6.17 -5.04 -7.88
C MET A 164 -6.65 -6.06 -8.91
N THR A 165 -6.07 -6.09 -10.10
CA THR A 165 -6.54 -6.90 -11.24
C THR A 165 -6.70 -8.38 -10.91
N PHE A 166 -5.85 -8.94 -10.07
CA PHE A 166 -5.86 -10.35 -9.70
C PHE A 166 -6.43 -10.64 -8.31
N GLY A 167 -7.00 -9.64 -7.62
CA GLY A 167 -7.58 -9.78 -6.29
C GLY A 167 -6.56 -10.26 -5.26
N PRO A 168 -5.47 -9.51 -5.01
CA PRO A 168 -4.40 -9.95 -4.11
C PRO A 168 -4.93 -10.14 -2.69
N LYS A 169 -4.37 -11.12 -1.96
CA LYS A 169 -4.66 -11.34 -0.54
C LYS A 169 -4.10 -10.22 0.35
N LEU A 170 -2.97 -9.61 -0.06
CA LEU A 170 -2.32 -8.50 0.64
C LEU A 170 -2.05 -7.35 -0.33
N LEU A 171 -2.56 -6.17 0.01
CA LEU A 171 -2.28 -4.91 -0.68
C LEU A 171 -1.36 -4.04 0.18
N LEU A 172 -0.22 -3.68 -0.36
CA LEU A 172 0.72 -2.73 0.23
C LEU A 172 0.53 -1.38 -0.46
N ALA A 173 0.30 -0.30 0.29
CA ALA A 173 0.08 1.02 -0.27
C ALA A 173 1.06 2.02 0.36
N ASP A 174 1.98 2.55 -0.46
CA ASP A 174 2.99 3.51 -0.05
C ASP A 174 2.49 4.92 -0.36
N GLU A 175 2.04 5.63 0.66
CA GLU A 175 1.48 6.99 0.57
C GLU A 175 0.52 7.19 -0.63
N PRO A 176 -0.52 6.36 -0.78
CA PRO A 176 -1.35 6.33 -2.00
C PRO A 176 -2.15 7.61 -2.25
N THR A 177 -2.17 8.53 -1.29
CA THR A 177 -2.91 9.80 -1.35
C THR A 177 -2.01 11.02 -1.36
N SER A 178 -0.68 10.87 -1.34
CA SER A 178 0.26 11.99 -1.41
C SER A 178 0.10 12.77 -2.73
N ALA A 179 0.30 14.08 -2.66
CA ALA A 179 0.19 15.01 -3.80
C ALA A 179 -1.21 15.09 -4.48
N LEU A 180 -2.27 14.65 -3.80
CA LEU A 180 -3.65 14.75 -4.28
C LEU A 180 -4.44 15.77 -3.44
N ASP A 181 -5.44 16.41 -4.04
CA ASP A 181 -6.40 17.24 -3.31
C ASP A 181 -7.26 16.41 -2.34
N VAL A 182 -7.84 17.06 -1.33
CA VAL A 182 -8.59 16.40 -0.25
C VAL A 182 -9.74 15.54 -0.76
N THR A 183 -10.44 16.00 -1.80
CA THR A 183 -11.57 15.26 -2.38
C THR A 183 -11.09 13.97 -3.05
N THR A 184 -10.03 14.06 -3.83
CA THR A 184 -9.41 12.90 -4.49
C THR A 184 -8.81 11.94 -3.46
N GLN A 185 -8.17 12.44 -2.40
CA GLN A 185 -7.68 11.61 -1.28
C GLN A 185 -8.81 10.77 -0.67
N ALA A 186 -9.95 11.41 -0.32
CA ALA A 186 -11.08 10.71 0.26
C ALA A 186 -11.64 9.63 -0.67
N GLN A 187 -11.65 9.87 -1.98
CA GLN A 187 -12.08 8.90 -2.98
C GLN A 187 -11.13 7.69 -3.05
N ILE A 188 -9.81 7.91 -3.06
CA ILE A 188 -8.81 6.84 -3.07
C ILE A 188 -8.90 5.98 -1.79
N VAL A 189 -9.04 6.62 -0.63
CA VAL A 189 -9.22 5.92 0.65
C VAL A 189 -10.45 5.01 0.61
N ARG A 190 -11.59 5.52 0.13
CA ARG A 190 -12.81 4.71 -0.04
C ARG A 190 -12.59 3.55 -0.99
N GLN A 191 -11.92 3.75 -2.12
CA GLN A 191 -11.63 2.68 -3.08
C GLN A 191 -10.77 1.57 -2.45
N ILE A 192 -9.76 1.92 -1.63
CA ILE A 192 -8.96 0.91 -0.92
C ILE A 192 -9.82 0.11 0.06
N VAL A 193 -10.72 0.78 0.79
CA VAL A 193 -11.68 0.11 1.70
C VAL A 193 -12.66 -0.78 0.94
N ASP A 194 -13.19 -0.32 -0.20
CA ASP A 194 -14.11 -1.10 -1.04
C ASP A 194 -13.44 -2.36 -1.58
N VAL A 195 -12.17 -2.24 -1.99
CA VAL A 195 -11.33 -3.34 -2.44
C VAL A 195 -11.13 -4.35 -1.30
N ARG A 196 -10.76 -3.88 -0.12
CA ARG A 196 -10.61 -4.73 1.07
C ARG A 196 -11.92 -5.50 1.34
N ASN A 197 -13.05 -4.82 1.31
CA ASN A 197 -14.36 -5.45 1.55
C ASN A 197 -14.73 -6.47 0.47
N LYS A 198 -14.49 -6.14 -0.81
CA LYS A 198 -14.83 -6.99 -1.94
C LYS A 198 -14.00 -8.28 -2.00
N TYR A 199 -12.70 -8.19 -1.70
CA TYR A 199 -11.78 -9.31 -1.87
C TYR A 199 -11.32 -9.91 -0.53
N ASN A 200 -11.80 -9.39 0.60
CA ASN A 200 -11.30 -9.73 1.95
C ASN A 200 -9.77 -9.62 2.05
N ALA A 201 -9.20 -8.65 1.31
CA ALA A 201 -7.77 -8.44 1.26
C ALA A 201 -7.28 -7.80 2.56
N ALA A 202 -6.13 -8.23 3.06
CA ALA A 202 -5.41 -7.47 4.06
C ALA A 202 -4.76 -6.25 3.41
N VAL A 203 -4.63 -5.15 4.14
CA VAL A 203 -4.02 -3.92 3.63
C VAL A 203 -2.97 -3.40 4.61
N ILE A 204 -1.78 -3.07 4.13
CA ILE A 204 -0.84 -2.22 4.85
C ILE A 204 -0.73 -0.90 4.10
N ILE A 205 -1.08 0.19 4.78
CA ILE A 205 -0.96 1.53 4.22
C ILE A 205 0.09 2.34 4.97
N VAL A 206 1.04 2.88 4.25
CA VAL A 206 1.97 3.89 4.76
C VAL A 206 1.37 5.26 4.52
N THR A 207 1.28 6.07 5.55
CA THR A 207 0.79 7.44 5.43
C THR A 207 1.38 8.34 6.52
N HIS A 208 1.53 9.62 6.24
CA HIS A 208 1.80 10.64 7.26
C HIS A 208 0.52 11.31 7.74
N ASN A 209 -0.64 10.98 7.16
CA ASN A 209 -1.93 11.55 7.50
C ASN A 209 -2.67 10.66 8.52
N LEU A 210 -2.63 11.05 9.80
CA LEU A 210 -3.33 10.35 10.88
C LEU A 210 -4.85 10.33 10.71
N GLY A 211 -5.44 11.32 10.05
CA GLY A 211 -6.87 11.31 9.71
C GLY A 211 -7.23 10.15 8.79
N VAL A 212 -6.40 9.86 7.79
CA VAL A 212 -6.58 8.69 6.92
C VAL A 212 -6.41 7.40 7.73
N ALA A 213 -5.35 7.30 8.55
CA ALA A 213 -5.12 6.15 9.41
C ALA A 213 -6.29 5.90 10.38
N SER A 214 -6.78 6.96 11.04
CA SER A 214 -7.92 6.91 11.96
C SER A 214 -9.22 6.45 11.28
N TYR A 215 -9.45 6.85 10.03
CA TYR A 215 -10.68 6.51 9.31
C TYR A 215 -10.75 5.04 8.89
N MET A 216 -9.65 4.49 8.37
CA MET A 216 -9.73 3.21 7.66
C MET A 216 -9.10 2.01 8.39
N SER A 217 -8.27 2.25 9.43
CA SER A 217 -7.45 1.17 10.00
C SER A 217 -8.15 0.40 11.11
N ASN A 218 -7.79 -0.87 11.23
CA ASN A 218 -8.06 -1.70 12.41
C ASN A 218 -6.94 -1.54 13.44
N LYS A 219 -5.69 -1.44 12.94
CA LYS A 219 -4.47 -1.30 13.75
C LYS A 219 -3.64 -0.14 13.23
N ILE A 220 -2.92 0.53 14.12
CA ILE A 220 -1.97 1.59 13.77
C ILE A 220 -0.62 1.25 14.39
N MET A 221 0.43 1.41 13.60
CA MET A 221 1.83 1.29 14.00
C MET A 221 2.51 2.64 13.81
N VAL A 222 3.13 3.15 14.85
CA VAL A 222 3.85 4.42 14.84
C VAL A 222 5.35 4.15 14.77
N MET A 223 6.01 4.70 13.77
CA MET A 223 7.46 4.53 13.56
C MET A 223 8.21 5.86 13.72
N LYS A 224 9.37 5.80 14.39
CA LYS A 224 10.33 6.89 14.53
C LYS A 224 11.76 6.37 14.42
N ASN A 225 12.59 6.98 13.58
CA ASN A 225 14.02 6.65 13.46
C ASN A 225 14.32 5.15 13.23
N GLY A 226 13.46 4.48 12.45
CA GLY A 226 13.61 3.06 12.13
C GLY A 226 13.05 2.10 13.17
N GLU A 227 12.47 2.58 14.25
CA GLU A 227 11.92 1.78 15.35
C GLU A 227 10.38 1.92 15.40
N VAL A 228 9.70 0.86 15.82
CA VAL A 228 8.28 0.89 16.18
C VAL A 228 8.18 1.41 17.61
N VAL A 229 7.69 2.64 17.77
CA VAL A 229 7.58 3.28 19.10
C VAL A 229 6.25 2.99 19.79
N GLU A 230 5.22 2.73 19.01
CA GLU A 230 3.92 2.31 19.52
C GLU A 230 3.14 1.54 18.44
N SER A 231 2.42 0.49 18.82
CA SER A 231 1.56 -0.27 17.93
C SER A 231 0.38 -0.85 18.71
N GLY A 232 -0.81 -0.85 18.10
CA GLY A 232 -2.00 -1.38 18.72
C GLY A 232 -3.27 -1.15 17.93
N PRO A 233 -4.45 -1.49 18.52
CA PRO A 233 -5.75 -1.16 17.97
C PRO A 233 -5.86 0.35 17.70
N ARG A 234 -6.56 0.71 16.63
CA ARG A 234 -6.78 2.12 16.25
C ARG A 234 -7.27 2.97 17.41
N GLU A 235 -8.28 2.49 18.15
CA GLU A 235 -8.90 3.20 19.27
C GLU A 235 -7.88 3.53 20.36
N GLN A 236 -6.98 2.59 20.67
CA GLN A 236 -5.93 2.83 21.67
C GLN A 236 -4.96 3.92 21.20
N ILE A 237 -4.47 3.83 19.96
CA ILE A 237 -3.47 4.76 19.43
C ILE A 237 -4.05 6.17 19.29
N ILE A 238 -5.32 6.30 18.90
CA ILE A 238 -5.96 7.60 18.65
C ILE A 238 -6.44 8.25 19.95
N TYR A 239 -7.08 7.50 20.87
CA TYR A 239 -7.73 8.08 22.04
C TYR A 239 -6.95 7.90 23.35
N SER A 240 -5.99 6.97 23.42
CA SER A 240 -5.20 6.69 24.62
C SER A 240 -3.74 6.38 24.28
N PRO A 241 -3.06 7.29 23.53
CA PRO A 241 -1.66 7.09 23.14
C PRO A 241 -0.76 7.08 24.38
N ARG A 242 0.19 6.16 24.40
CA ARG A 242 1.13 6.01 25.52
C ARG A 242 2.46 6.71 25.26
N HIS A 243 2.96 6.61 24.03
CA HIS A 243 4.26 7.15 23.66
C HIS A 243 4.16 8.68 23.36
N GLU A 244 5.10 9.47 23.89
CA GLU A 244 5.10 10.93 23.73
C GLU A 244 5.14 11.38 22.26
N TYR A 245 5.86 10.67 21.43
CA TYR A 245 5.89 10.95 19.98
C TYR A 245 4.53 10.75 19.32
N THR A 246 3.77 9.71 19.71
CA THR A 246 2.40 9.49 19.21
C THR A 246 1.49 10.65 19.60
N LYS A 247 1.59 11.14 20.85
CA LYS A 247 0.83 12.31 21.31
C LYS A 247 1.18 13.57 20.51
N GLN A 248 2.48 13.78 20.23
CA GLN A 248 2.93 14.90 19.39
C GLN A 248 2.37 14.82 17.97
N LEU A 249 2.39 13.62 17.35
CA LEU A 249 1.81 13.43 16.02
C LEU A 249 0.30 13.71 15.98
N LEU A 250 -0.43 13.29 17.02
CA LEU A 250 -1.87 13.51 17.12
C LEU A 250 -2.20 14.99 17.35
N SER A 251 -1.42 15.70 18.17
CA SER A 251 -1.62 17.13 18.42
C SER A 251 -1.37 18.00 17.19
N ALA A 252 -0.60 17.51 16.21
CA ALA A 252 -0.35 18.21 14.95
C ALA A 252 -1.48 18.04 13.90
N VAL A 253 -2.47 17.17 14.17
CA VAL A 253 -3.62 16.99 13.26
C VAL A 253 -4.60 18.14 13.45
N PRO A 254 -4.94 18.91 12.40
CA PRO A 254 -5.92 19.98 12.49
C PRO A 254 -7.29 19.44 12.90
N VAL A 255 -7.88 20.03 13.94
CA VAL A 255 -9.21 19.64 14.44
C VAL A 255 -10.27 20.39 13.65
N ILE A 256 -11.14 19.69 12.96
CA ILE A 256 -12.34 20.28 12.37
C ILE A 256 -13.43 20.24 13.44
N GLY A 257 -13.83 21.42 13.95
CA GLY A 257 -14.98 21.54 14.86
C GLY A 257 -14.68 21.60 16.37
N GLY A 258 -13.46 21.88 16.80
CA GLY A 258 -13.17 22.31 18.18
C GLY A 258 -13.09 21.21 19.25
N ARG A 259 -13.07 19.93 18.90
CA ARG A 259 -12.73 18.84 19.82
C ARG A 259 -11.40 18.23 19.41
N GLN A 260 -10.42 18.25 20.32
CA GLN A 260 -9.17 17.48 20.13
C GLN A 260 -9.47 15.97 20.25
N TYR A 261 -8.73 15.15 19.50
CA TYR A 261 -8.74 13.69 19.72
C TYR A 261 -8.26 13.44 21.15
N GLY A 262 -9.18 12.99 22.03
CA GLY A 262 -8.86 12.70 23.43
C GLY A 262 -9.56 13.57 24.48
N ASP A 263 -10.35 14.57 24.07
CA ASP A 263 -11.24 15.32 25.00
C ASP A 263 -12.62 14.64 25.05
N GLU A 264 -12.81 13.70 25.98
CA GLU A 264 -14.06 13.31 26.58
C GLU A 264 -14.01 13.62 28.08
#